data_1a82dd64119650f5aa27a6836b4d3e76
#
_entry.id   1a82dd64119650f5aa27a6836b4d3e76
#
_cell.length_a   1.000
_cell.length_b   1.000
_cell.length_c   1.000
_cell.angle_alpha   90.00
_cell.angle_beta   90.00
_cell.angle_gamma   90.00
#
_symmetry.space_group_name_H-M   'P 1'
#
loop_
_entity.id
_entity.type
_entity.pdbx_description
1 polymer ?
#
loop_
_entity_poly.entity_id
_entity_poly.type
_entity_poly.pdbx_seq_one_letter_code
_entity_poly.pdbx_strand_id
1 'polypeptide(L)'
;PQAPTLRAANIMQLAHPMSVDLYVERIIAQAKVVVVRVLGGKAYWSYGVEQLVSACQKSGVALAFLPGDDKPDAELRAWSTVDGTSYEALWSLLIHGGAVNARAAVEGLGQLAKGETPVFLAAEPLPENGALSMPDASSGAVVPVVFYRALVQAGDLAPVHALTQALAEQGLRPLPIFLKSLKDAGSRAFLAQTFATFPPSTIINFTAFSASK
;
A
#
# COMPACT_ATOMS: atom_id res chain seq x y z
N PRO A 1 -11.91 19.50 -18.39
CA PRO A 1 -10.51 19.03 -18.31
C PRO A 1 -10.51 17.53 -18.09
N GLN A 2 -9.81 16.83 -18.98
CA GLN A 2 -9.71 15.38 -18.91
C GLN A 2 -8.90 15.01 -17.66
N ALA A 3 -9.36 14.04 -16.87
CA ALA A 3 -8.61 13.55 -15.72
C ALA A 3 -7.25 13.02 -16.15
N PRO A 4 -6.17 13.21 -15.38
CA PRO A 4 -4.86 12.69 -15.73
C PRO A 4 -4.90 11.16 -15.84
N THR A 5 -4.25 10.62 -16.87
CA THR A 5 -4.15 9.17 -17.06
C THR A 5 -3.11 8.60 -16.11
N LEU A 6 -3.49 7.64 -15.28
CA LEU A 6 -2.56 6.91 -14.42
C LEU A 6 -2.02 5.67 -15.15
N ARG A 7 -0.70 5.48 -15.10
CA ARG A 7 -0.02 4.26 -15.52
C ARG A 7 0.73 3.68 -14.33
N ALA A 8 0.52 2.42 -14.05
CA ALA A 8 1.22 1.71 -12.99
C ALA A 8 1.99 0.52 -13.56
N ALA A 9 3.19 0.26 -13.04
CA ALA A 9 3.99 -0.89 -13.37
C ALA A 9 4.66 -1.46 -12.11
N ASN A 10 4.79 -2.77 -12.06
CA ASN A 10 5.56 -3.43 -11.02
C ASN A 10 7.04 -3.42 -11.44
N ILE A 11 7.91 -2.82 -10.61
CA ILE A 11 9.36 -2.75 -10.88
C ILE A 11 10.00 -4.12 -11.03
N MET A 12 9.44 -5.18 -10.44
CA MET A 12 9.88 -6.56 -10.64
C MET A 12 9.78 -7.03 -12.10
N GLN A 13 8.84 -6.45 -12.87
CA GLN A 13 8.70 -6.71 -14.31
C GLN A 13 9.66 -5.87 -15.14
N LEU A 14 10.30 -4.87 -14.53
CA LEU A 14 11.32 -4.00 -15.12
C LEU A 14 12.73 -4.35 -14.62
N ALA A 15 12.98 -5.63 -14.33
CA ALA A 15 14.28 -6.10 -13.84
C ALA A 15 15.37 -6.11 -14.93
N HIS A 16 15.00 -6.39 -16.18
CA HIS A 16 15.95 -6.42 -17.29
C HIS A 16 16.19 -5.00 -17.85
N PRO A 17 17.45 -4.57 -18.11
CA PRO A 17 17.76 -3.25 -18.62
C PRO A 17 16.94 -2.82 -19.85
N MET A 18 16.79 -3.70 -20.84
CA MET A 18 15.98 -3.42 -22.03
C MET A 18 14.51 -3.11 -21.69
N SER A 19 13.93 -3.77 -20.67
CA SER A 19 12.57 -3.49 -20.22
C SER A 19 12.47 -2.11 -19.59
N VAL A 20 13.50 -1.69 -18.85
CA VAL A 20 13.60 -0.33 -18.29
C VAL A 20 13.69 0.69 -19.42
N ASP A 21 14.59 0.49 -20.37
CA ASP A 21 14.81 1.44 -21.48
C ASP A 21 13.53 1.64 -22.29
N LEU A 22 12.86 0.54 -22.66
CA LEU A 22 11.58 0.62 -23.38
C LEU A 22 10.48 1.30 -22.56
N TYR A 23 10.44 1.08 -21.27
CA TYR A 23 9.47 1.72 -20.39
C TYR A 23 9.75 3.23 -20.26
N VAL A 24 11.02 3.60 -20.10
CA VAL A 24 11.45 5.00 -20.08
C VAL A 24 11.08 5.70 -21.40
N GLU A 25 11.42 5.12 -22.54
CA GLU A 25 11.15 5.69 -23.85
C GLU A 25 9.64 5.85 -24.12
N ARG A 26 8.84 4.83 -23.83
CA ARG A 26 7.43 4.79 -24.22
C ARG A 26 6.49 5.42 -23.21
N ILE A 27 6.81 5.38 -21.93
CA ILE A 27 5.91 5.79 -20.86
C ILE A 27 6.46 7.01 -20.11
N ILE A 28 7.68 6.93 -19.59
CA ILE A 28 8.25 8.00 -18.76
C ILE A 28 8.47 9.28 -19.56
N ALA A 29 8.90 9.18 -20.81
CA ALA A 29 9.10 10.33 -21.70
C ALA A 29 7.82 11.17 -21.94
N GLN A 30 6.65 10.60 -21.71
CA GLN A 30 5.34 11.26 -21.85
C GLN A 30 4.71 11.61 -20.50
N ALA A 31 5.31 11.19 -19.39
CA ALA A 31 4.79 11.45 -18.06
C ALA A 31 4.89 12.95 -17.69
N LYS A 32 4.02 13.38 -16.81
CA LYS A 32 4.09 14.72 -16.18
C LYS A 32 4.65 14.62 -14.77
N VAL A 33 4.36 13.52 -14.09
CA VAL A 33 4.86 13.17 -12.76
C VAL A 33 5.19 11.69 -12.73
N VAL A 34 6.29 11.34 -12.09
CA VAL A 34 6.72 9.96 -11.87
C VAL A 34 6.89 9.71 -10.39
N VAL A 35 6.25 8.67 -9.89
CA VAL A 35 6.41 8.21 -8.51
C VAL A 35 6.90 6.77 -8.53
N VAL A 36 7.97 6.50 -7.80
CA VAL A 36 8.55 5.16 -7.69
C VAL A 36 8.67 4.79 -6.22
N ARG A 37 8.16 3.63 -5.85
CA ARG A 37 8.38 3.05 -4.52
C ARG A 37 9.37 1.90 -4.62
N VAL A 38 10.48 2.02 -3.90
CA VAL A 38 11.54 1.02 -3.93
C VAL A 38 11.76 0.47 -2.52
N LEU A 39 11.46 -0.82 -2.34
CA LEU A 39 11.81 -1.54 -1.12
C LEU A 39 13.26 -2.03 -1.23
N GLY A 40 14.10 -1.70 -0.23
CA GLY A 40 15.51 -2.07 -0.24
C GLY A 40 16.44 -1.01 -0.87
N GLY A 41 15.93 0.19 -1.14
CA GLY A 41 16.70 1.33 -1.60
C GLY A 41 17.20 1.21 -3.04
N LYS A 42 18.09 2.13 -3.45
CA LYS A 42 18.66 2.19 -4.81
C LYS A 42 19.29 0.87 -5.25
N ALA A 43 20.00 0.20 -4.35
CA ALA A 43 20.74 -1.02 -4.70
C ALA A 43 19.84 -2.14 -5.25
N TYR A 44 18.58 -2.17 -4.86
CA TYR A 44 17.62 -3.17 -5.33
C TYR A 44 17.26 -3.01 -6.82
N TRP A 45 17.29 -1.79 -7.37
CA TRP A 45 16.90 -1.50 -8.74
C TRP A 45 17.77 -0.38 -9.35
N SER A 46 19.09 -0.46 -9.18
CA SER A 46 20.05 0.61 -9.50
C SER A 46 19.95 1.12 -10.93
N TYR A 47 19.89 0.22 -11.91
CA TYR A 47 19.79 0.61 -13.32
C TYR A 47 18.51 1.42 -13.60
N GLY A 48 17.37 0.95 -13.09
CA GLY A 48 16.10 1.67 -13.26
C GLY A 48 16.10 3.04 -12.60
N VAL A 49 16.67 3.17 -11.40
CA VAL A 49 16.81 4.45 -10.72
C VAL A 49 17.63 5.41 -11.59
N GLU A 50 18.79 5.00 -12.08
CA GLU A 50 19.68 5.85 -12.90
C GLU A 50 19.03 6.30 -14.20
N GLN A 51 18.36 5.39 -14.91
CA GLN A 51 17.66 5.71 -16.17
C GLN A 51 16.50 6.69 -15.93
N LEU A 52 15.69 6.47 -14.89
CA LEU A 52 14.57 7.34 -14.55
C LEU A 52 15.04 8.76 -14.12
N VAL A 53 16.07 8.84 -13.29
CA VAL A 53 16.67 10.13 -12.92
C VAL A 53 17.14 10.89 -14.16
N SER A 54 17.93 10.23 -15.02
CA SER A 54 18.41 10.84 -16.26
C SER A 54 17.27 11.32 -17.16
N ALA A 55 16.24 10.49 -17.36
CA ALA A 55 15.11 10.83 -18.20
C ALA A 55 14.29 12.00 -17.65
N CYS A 56 13.96 11.97 -16.34
CA CYS A 56 13.18 13.02 -15.70
C CYS A 56 13.94 14.35 -15.65
N GLN A 57 15.25 14.34 -15.39
CA GLN A 57 16.08 15.56 -15.43
C GLN A 57 16.12 16.17 -16.82
N LYS A 58 16.26 15.37 -17.88
CA LYS A 58 16.27 15.86 -19.27
C LYS A 58 14.93 16.46 -19.71
N SER A 59 13.83 15.89 -19.24
CA SER A 59 12.48 16.30 -19.66
C SER A 59 11.79 17.26 -18.69
N GLY A 60 12.40 17.56 -17.54
CA GLY A 60 11.79 18.42 -16.50
C GLY A 60 10.58 17.78 -15.80
N VAL A 61 10.46 16.46 -15.87
CA VAL A 61 9.36 15.73 -15.22
C VAL A 61 9.58 15.66 -13.72
N ALA A 62 8.54 15.96 -12.94
CA ALA A 62 8.59 15.84 -11.49
C ALA A 62 8.75 14.37 -11.08
N LEU A 63 9.73 14.10 -10.21
CA LEU A 63 10.12 12.76 -9.79
C LEU A 63 10.10 12.63 -8.27
N ALA A 64 9.43 11.60 -7.75
CA ALA A 64 9.48 11.20 -6.36
C ALA A 64 9.93 9.73 -6.24
N PHE A 65 11.13 9.50 -5.71
CA PHE A 65 11.58 8.19 -5.27
C PHE A 65 11.27 8.02 -3.79
N LEU A 66 10.39 7.09 -3.46
CA LEU A 66 9.91 6.87 -2.10
C LEU A 66 10.38 5.52 -1.58
N PRO A 67 10.73 5.41 -0.28
CA PRO A 67 10.93 4.12 0.35
C PRO A 67 9.67 3.24 0.23
N GLY A 68 9.87 1.95 0.06
CA GLY A 68 8.79 0.97 0.03
C GLY A 68 8.22 0.64 1.42
N ASP A 69 8.96 1.00 2.48
CA ASP A 69 8.61 0.81 3.89
C ASP A 69 8.50 2.16 4.64
N ASP A 70 8.40 2.09 5.96
CA ASP A 70 8.25 3.25 6.87
C ASP A 70 9.61 3.82 7.33
N LYS A 71 10.72 3.41 6.71
CA LYS A 71 12.06 3.92 7.06
C LYS A 71 12.50 4.98 6.05
N PRO A 72 12.92 6.16 6.53
CA PRO A 72 13.44 7.19 5.65
C PRO A 72 14.68 6.71 4.87
N ASP A 73 14.77 7.09 3.61
CA ASP A 73 15.91 6.82 2.75
C ASP A 73 16.42 8.15 2.14
N ALA A 74 17.54 8.62 2.68
CA ALA A 74 18.13 9.88 2.28
C ALA A 74 18.66 9.84 0.83
N GLU A 75 19.10 8.68 0.34
CA GLU A 75 19.58 8.52 -1.03
C GLU A 75 18.41 8.63 -2.03
N LEU A 76 17.30 7.92 -1.78
CA LEU A 76 16.09 8.05 -2.61
C LEU A 76 15.54 9.46 -2.56
N ARG A 77 15.58 10.12 -1.39
CA ARG A 77 15.16 11.51 -1.26
C ARG A 77 16.02 12.45 -2.11
N ALA A 78 17.34 12.27 -2.13
CA ALA A 78 18.26 13.07 -2.92
C ALA A 78 18.02 12.96 -4.44
N TRP A 79 17.50 11.85 -4.93
CA TRP A 79 17.14 11.63 -6.34
C TRP A 79 15.78 12.22 -6.72
N SER A 80 14.96 12.62 -5.74
CA SER A 80 13.63 13.18 -5.97
C SER A 80 13.72 14.68 -6.30
N THR A 81 12.89 15.13 -7.24
CA THR A 81 12.81 16.54 -7.66
C THR A 81 11.62 17.29 -7.06
N VAL A 82 10.65 16.56 -6.51
CA VAL A 82 9.52 17.15 -5.78
C VAL A 82 10.03 17.83 -4.49
N ASP A 83 9.37 18.91 -4.06
CA ASP A 83 9.73 19.60 -2.83
C ASP A 83 9.56 18.71 -1.58
N GLY A 84 10.21 19.11 -0.46
CA GLY A 84 10.25 18.30 0.75
C GLY A 84 8.88 18.04 1.34
N THR A 85 8.01 19.05 1.37
CA THR A 85 6.67 18.94 1.94
C THR A 85 5.80 17.97 1.14
N SER A 86 5.81 18.09 -0.18
CA SER A 86 5.10 17.18 -1.09
C SER A 86 5.63 15.74 -1.01
N TYR A 87 6.95 15.58 -0.89
CA TYR A 87 7.59 14.28 -0.73
C TYR A 87 7.11 13.56 0.52
N GLU A 88 7.20 14.21 1.68
CA GLU A 88 6.83 13.64 2.96
C GLU A 88 5.33 13.32 3.03
N ALA A 89 4.48 14.23 2.53
CA ALA A 89 3.05 14.03 2.47
C ALA A 89 2.68 12.83 1.59
N LEU A 90 3.24 12.75 0.39
CA LEU A 90 3.01 11.65 -0.54
C LEU A 90 3.50 10.32 0.03
N TRP A 91 4.69 10.30 0.64
CA TRP A 91 5.22 9.11 1.29
C TRP A 91 4.32 8.65 2.42
N SER A 92 3.89 9.55 3.30
CA SER A 92 2.95 9.25 4.40
C SER A 92 1.64 8.64 3.89
N LEU A 93 1.01 9.23 2.86
CA LEU A 93 -0.21 8.71 2.24
C LEU A 93 -0.01 7.27 1.73
N LEU A 94 1.12 7.00 1.08
CA LEU A 94 1.41 5.67 0.51
C LEU A 94 1.85 4.64 1.56
N ILE A 95 2.43 5.05 2.69
CA ILE A 95 2.75 4.18 3.82
C ILE A 95 1.48 3.71 4.51
N HIS A 96 0.55 4.61 4.78
CA HIS A 96 -0.72 4.24 5.39
C HIS A 96 -1.61 3.47 4.41
N GLY A 97 -1.61 3.86 3.13
CA GLY A 97 -2.38 3.18 2.09
C GLY A 97 -3.89 3.24 2.33
N GLY A 98 -4.63 2.33 1.72
CA GLY A 98 -6.08 2.33 1.73
C GLY A 98 -6.69 3.32 0.72
N ALA A 99 -7.99 3.21 0.47
CA ALA A 99 -8.66 3.95 -0.61
C ALA A 99 -8.65 5.47 -0.39
N VAL A 100 -8.78 5.93 0.84
CA VAL A 100 -8.81 7.37 1.18
C VAL A 100 -7.45 7.99 0.91
N ASN A 101 -6.38 7.40 1.43
CA ASN A 101 -5.01 7.87 1.24
C ASN A 101 -4.56 7.77 -0.22
N ALA A 102 -4.95 6.70 -0.91
CA ALA A 102 -4.66 6.54 -2.34
C ALA A 102 -5.34 7.63 -3.18
N ARG A 103 -6.60 7.98 -2.87
CA ARG A 103 -7.31 9.08 -3.54
C ARG A 103 -6.61 10.41 -3.30
N ALA A 104 -6.26 10.74 -2.05
CA ALA A 104 -5.55 11.98 -1.71
C ALA A 104 -4.19 12.07 -2.43
N ALA A 105 -3.45 10.95 -2.52
CA ALA A 105 -2.21 10.89 -3.28
C ALA A 105 -2.42 11.17 -4.78
N VAL A 106 -3.42 10.55 -5.40
CA VAL A 106 -3.73 10.75 -6.84
C VAL A 106 -4.20 12.18 -7.11
N GLU A 107 -4.99 12.79 -6.23
CA GLU A 107 -5.44 14.18 -6.36
C GLU A 107 -4.26 15.16 -6.32
N GLY A 108 -3.36 15.04 -5.34
CA GLY A 108 -2.15 15.86 -5.25
C GLY A 108 -1.20 15.66 -6.44
N LEU A 109 -1.02 14.41 -6.88
CA LEU A 109 -0.25 14.11 -8.09
C LEU A 109 -0.90 14.70 -9.35
N GLY A 110 -2.23 14.73 -9.41
CA GLY A 110 -2.98 15.37 -10.49
C GLY A 110 -2.74 16.88 -10.58
N GLN A 111 -2.62 17.56 -9.44
CA GLN A 111 -2.25 18.98 -9.36
C GLN A 111 -0.81 19.21 -9.86
N LEU A 112 0.15 18.40 -9.37
CA LEU A 112 1.54 18.43 -9.87
C LEU A 112 1.59 18.24 -11.39
N ALA A 113 0.84 17.30 -11.92
CA ALA A 113 0.81 17.02 -13.36
C ALA A 113 0.29 18.19 -14.21
N LYS A 114 -0.48 19.09 -13.62
CA LYS A 114 -0.97 20.33 -14.25
C LYS A 114 -0.04 21.52 -14.04
N GLY A 115 1.05 21.36 -13.28
CA GLY A 115 1.94 22.44 -12.89
C GLY A 115 1.38 23.32 -11.77
N GLU A 116 0.38 22.84 -11.05
CA GLU A 116 -0.21 23.50 -9.89
C GLU A 116 0.59 23.16 -8.62
N THR A 117 0.53 24.02 -7.60
CA THR A 117 1.05 23.68 -6.27
C THR A 117 0.18 22.58 -5.67
N PRO A 118 0.73 21.40 -5.35
CA PRO A 118 -0.07 20.31 -4.84
C PRO A 118 -0.52 20.56 -3.40
N VAL A 119 -1.75 20.16 -3.09
CA VAL A 119 -2.27 20.11 -1.73
C VAL A 119 -2.52 18.66 -1.39
N PHE A 120 -1.62 18.09 -0.59
CA PHE A 120 -1.81 16.75 -0.05
C PHE A 120 -2.54 16.83 1.28
N LEU A 121 -3.64 16.11 1.40
CA LEU A 121 -4.31 15.95 2.69
C LEU A 121 -3.43 15.15 3.64
N ALA A 122 -3.59 15.38 4.94
CA ALA A 122 -2.92 14.55 5.94
C ALA A 122 -3.34 13.08 5.79
N ALA A 123 -2.38 12.18 5.89
CA ALA A 123 -2.67 10.75 5.79
C ALA A 123 -3.56 10.29 6.95
N GLU A 124 -4.59 9.52 6.65
CA GLU A 124 -5.36 8.80 7.66
C GLU A 124 -4.54 7.60 8.15
N PRO A 125 -4.21 7.54 9.47
CA PRO A 125 -3.42 6.44 9.99
C PRO A 125 -4.17 5.11 9.87
N LEU A 126 -3.57 4.12 9.22
CA LEU A 126 -4.08 2.77 9.26
C LEU A 126 -3.55 2.06 10.51
N PRO A 127 -4.41 1.57 11.43
CA PRO A 127 -3.99 0.82 12.61
C PRO A 127 -3.12 -0.40 12.27
N GLU A 128 -2.27 -0.83 13.19
CA GLU A 128 -1.42 -2.02 12.99
C GLU A 128 -2.20 -3.33 13.00
N ASN A 129 -3.34 -3.33 13.72
CA ASN A 129 -4.29 -4.43 13.80
C ASN A 129 -5.70 -3.89 14.04
N GLY A 130 -6.70 -4.68 13.66
CA GLY A 130 -8.11 -4.29 13.82
C GLY A 130 -9.04 -5.30 13.18
N ALA A 131 -10.34 -5.05 13.27
CA ALA A 131 -11.37 -5.80 12.56
C ALA A 131 -12.05 -4.91 11.51
N LEU A 132 -12.36 -5.47 10.33
CA LEU A 132 -13.12 -4.74 9.30
C LEU A 132 -14.59 -4.58 9.68
N SER A 133 -15.12 -5.57 10.37
CA SER A 133 -16.47 -5.57 10.93
C SER A 133 -16.51 -6.45 12.18
N MET A 134 -17.45 -6.17 13.08
CA MET A 134 -17.72 -7.02 14.24
C MET A 134 -18.81 -8.02 13.90
N PRO A 135 -18.80 -9.21 14.53
CA PRO A 135 -19.90 -10.17 14.37
C PRO A 135 -21.20 -9.53 14.85
N ASP A 136 -22.26 -9.75 14.11
CA ASP A 136 -23.59 -9.32 14.52
C ASP A 136 -24.10 -10.10 15.76
N ALA A 137 -25.28 -9.73 16.28
CA ALA A 137 -25.90 -10.37 17.43
C ALA A 137 -26.66 -11.66 17.08
N SER A 138 -26.55 -12.16 15.84
CA SER A 138 -27.22 -13.39 15.40
C SER A 138 -26.71 -14.61 16.14
N SER A 139 -27.51 -15.67 16.17
CA SER A 139 -27.09 -16.99 16.65
C SER A 139 -26.20 -17.64 15.59
N GLY A 140 -25.03 -18.11 15.97
CA GLY A 140 -24.09 -18.77 15.07
C GLY A 140 -22.67 -18.81 15.63
N ALA A 141 -21.88 -19.72 15.10
CA ALA A 141 -20.49 -19.87 15.52
C ALA A 141 -19.64 -18.71 14.99
N VAL A 142 -18.82 -18.11 15.86
CA VAL A 142 -17.86 -17.06 15.45
C VAL A 142 -16.70 -17.70 14.72
N VAL A 143 -16.40 -17.18 13.54
CA VAL A 143 -15.29 -17.63 12.68
C VAL A 143 -14.38 -16.44 12.35
N PRO A 144 -13.30 -16.22 13.12
CA PRO A 144 -12.29 -15.25 12.76
C PRO A 144 -11.62 -15.62 11.42
N VAL A 145 -11.50 -14.60 10.55
CA VAL A 145 -10.72 -14.66 9.32
C VAL A 145 -9.53 -13.72 9.50
N VAL A 146 -8.37 -14.30 9.79
CA VAL A 146 -7.15 -13.55 10.12
C VAL A 146 -6.29 -13.38 8.88
N PHE A 147 -5.91 -12.14 8.57
CA PHE A 147 -5.14 -11.80 7.38
C PHE A 147 -4.18 -10.64 7.63
N TYR A 148 -3.27 -10.39 6.67
CA TYR A 148 -2.30 -9.31 6.81
C TYR A 148 -2.91 -7.93 6.60
N ARG A 149 -2.50 -6.97 7.44
CA ARG A 149 -2.76 -5.53 7.30
C ARG A 149 -2.43 -5.02 5.88
N ALA A 150 -1.46 -5.63 5.22
CA ALA A 150 -1.06 -5.28 3.86
C ALA A 150 -2.22 -5.35 2.85
N LEU A 151 -3.21 -6.24 3.03
CA LEU A 151 -4.39 -6.28 2.18
C LEU A 151 -5.29 -5.05 2.36
N VAL A 152 -5.45 -4.56 3.60
CA VAL A 152 -6.16 -3.30 3.87
C VAL A 152 -5.41 -2.13 3.26
N GLN A 153 -4.09 -2.10 3.44
CA GLN A 153 -3.20 -1.07 2.92
C GLN A 153 -3.22 -1.00 1.40
N ALA A 154 -3.28 -2.16 0.74
CA ALA A 154 -3.40 -2.25 -0.71
C ALA A 154 -4.82 -2.01 -1.25
N GLY A 155 -5.85 -2.04 -0.39
CA GLY A 155 -7.25 -2.03 -0.81
C GLY A 155 -7.70 -3.35 -1.47
N ASP A 156 -6.92 -4.43 -1.33
CA ASP A 156 -7.19 -5.74 -1.94
C ASP A 156 -7.95 -6.65 -0.96
N LEU A 157 -9.19 -6.27 -0.70
CA LEU A 157 -10.07 -6.95 0.25
C LEU A 157 -11.10 -7.88 -0.41
N ALA A 158 -11.14 -7.96 -1.72
CA ALA A 158 -12.12 -8.77 -2.43
C ALA A 158 -12.15 -10.25 -1.98
N PRO A 159 -11.01 -10.95 -1.79
CA PRO A 159 -11.01 -12.33 -1.29
C PRO A 159 -11.56 -12.45 0.15
N VAL A 160 -11.24 -11.46 1.01
CA VAL A 160 -11.73 -11.43 2.39
C VAL A 160 -13.24 -11.22 2.42
N HIS A 161 -13.75 -10.28 1.62
CA HIS A 161 -15.19 -10.03 1.52
C HIS A 161 -15.96 -11.23 0.96
N ALA A 162 -15.46 -11.87 -0.09
CA ALA A 162 -16.09 -13.05 -0.66
C ALA A 162 -16.17 -14.20 0.36
N LEU A 163 -15.10 -14.43 1.12
CA LEU A 163 -15.10 -15.46 2.15
C LEU A 163 -16.03 -15.12 3.31
N THR A 164 -16.01 -13.89 3.82
CA THR A 164 -16.89 -13.48 4.92
C THR A 164 -18.35 -13.54 4.52
N GLN A 165 -18.67 -13.18 3.29
CA GLN A 165 -20.01 -13.33 2.74
C GLN A 165 -20.43 -14.80 2.68
N ALA A 166 -19.59 -15.69 2.13
CA ALA A 166 -19.88 -17.11 2.04
C ALA A 166 -20.09 -17.78 3.41
N LEU A 167 -19.31 -17.37 4.42
CA LEU A 167 -19.47 -17.82 5.79
C LEU A 167 -20.82 -17.36 6.38
N ALA A 168 -21.20 -16.11 6.16
CA ALA A 168 -22.47 -15.56 6.63
C ALA A 168 -23.67 -16.27 5.97
N GLU A 169 -23.61 -16.60 4.68
CA GLU A 169 -24.63 -17.37 3.95
C GLU A 169 -24.82 -18.79 4.53
N GLN A 170 -23.80 -19.34 5.19
CA GLN A 170 -23.88 -20.61 5.91
C GLN A 170 -24.33 -20.47 7.38
N GLY A 171 -24.80 -19.29 7.79
CA GLY A 171 -25.25 -19.04 9.17
C GLY A 171 -24.11 -18.93 10.18
N LEU A 172 -22.87 -18.74 9.73
CA LEU A 172 -21.72 -18.47 10.57
C LEU A 172 -21.55 -16.97 10.79
N ARG A 173 -20.83 -16.58 11.84
CA ARG A 173 -20.54 -15.18 12.19
C ARG A 173 -19.09 -14.85 11.89
N PRO A 174 -18.77 -14.36 10.68
CA PRO A 174 -17.40 -14.03 10.30
C PRO A 174 -16.89 -12.83 11.10
N LEU A 175 -15.62 -12.89 11.50
CA LEU A 175 -14.90 -11.81 12.16
C LEU A 175 -13.58 -11.56 11.40
N PRO A 176 -13.59 -10.68 10.38
CA PRO A 176 -12.41 -10.39 9.57
C PRO A 176 -11.44 -9.50 10.35
N ILE A 177 -10.27 -10.06 10.70
CA ILE A 177 -9.23 -9.43 11.53
C ILE A 177 -7.97 -9.25 10.70
N PHE A 178 -7.48 -8.00 10.60
CA PHE A 178 -6.18 -7.73 10.00
C PHE A 178 -5.11 -7.50 11.07
N LEU A 179 -3.90 -7.95 10.79
CA LEU A 179 -2.75 -7.87 11.67
C LEU A 179 -1.50 -7.44 10.91
N LYS A 180 -0.59 -6.73 11.60
CA LYS A 180 0.76 -6.46 11.11
C LYS A 180 1.55 -7.76 10.97
N SER A 181 1.56 -8.57 12.02
CA SER A 181 2.26 -9.87 12.06
C SER A 181 1.83 -10.69 13.28
N LEU A 182 1.70 -12.00 13.11
CA LEU A 182 1.50 -12.92 14.24
C LEU A 182 2.72 -12.99 15.19
N LYS A 183 3.90 -12.53 14.75
CA LYS A 183 5.11 -12.42 15.59
C LYS A 183 5.11 -11.16 16.45
N ASP A 184 4.30 -10.15 16.12
CA ASP A 184 4.19 -8.92 16.86
C ASP A 184 3.40 -9.12 18.17
N ALA A 185 3.93 -8.59 19.28
CA ALA A 185 3.31 -8.74 20.59
C ALA A 185 1.96 -8.01 20.69
N GLY A 186 1.85 -6.82 20.08
CA GLY A 186 0.61 -6.05 20.03
C GLY A 186 -0.49 -6.77 19.25
N SER A 187 -0.14 -7.36 18.12
CA SER A 187 -1.07 -8.16 17.31
C SER A 187 -1.58 -9.40 18.08
N ARG A 188 -0.70 -10.09 18.82
CA ARG A 188 -1.11 -11.23 19.65
C ARG A 188 -2.00 -10.81 20.81
N ALA A 189 -1.69 -9.70 21.47
CA ALA A 189 -2.53 -9.16 22.56
C ALA A 189 -3.92 -8.76 22.04
N PHE A 190 -3.98 -8.11 20.88
CA PHE A 190 -5.24 -7.77 20.21
C PHE A 190 -6.09 -9.03 19.90
N LEU A 191 -5.48 -10.09 19.36
CA LEU A 191 -6.19 -11.35 19.10
C LEU A 191 -6.71 -11.96 20.40
N ALA A 192 -5.88 -12.05 21.45
CA ALA A 192 -6.28 -12.61 22.74
C ALA A 192 -7.49 -11.87 23.34
N GLN A 193 -7.48 -10.55 23.30
CA GLN A 193 -8.60 -9.74 23.79
C GLN A 193 -9.85 -9.93 22.91
N THR A 194 -9.68 -9.95 21.58
CA THR A 194 -10.78 -10.15 20.66
C THR A 194 -11.43 -11.52 20.83
N PHE A 195 -10.62 -12.59 21.00
CA PHE A 195 -11.13 -13.95 21.21
C PHE A 195 -11.73 -14.17 22.59
N ALA A 196 -11.31 -13.42 23.59
CA ALA A 196 -11.98 -13.40 24.90
C ALA A 196 -13.40 -12.79 24.80
N THR A 197 -13.58 -11.79 23.95
CA THR A 197 -14.88 -11.13 23.73
C THR A 197 -15.77 -11.93 22.78
N PHE A 198 -15.17 -12.50 21.74
CA PHE A 198 -15.83 -13.30 20.70
C PHE A 198 -15.16 -14.69 20.60
N PRO A 199 -15.48 -15.64 21.47
CA PRO A 199 -14.85 -16.96 21.47
C PRO A 199 -15.02 -17.68 20.13
N PRO A 200 -13.91 -18.02 19.44
CA PRO A 200 -13.98 -18.64 18.13
C PRO A 200 -14.33 -20.13 18.22
N SER A 201 -15.15 -20.62 17.29
CA SER A 201 -15.35 -22.05 17.09
C SER A 201 -14.26 -22.66 16.21
N THR A 202 -13.79 -21.90 15.24
CA THR A 202 -12.66 -22.21 14.36
C THR A 202 -12.03 -20.92 13.86
N ILE A 203 -10.80 -20.98 13.37
CA ILE A 203 -10.08 -19.82 12.86
C ILE A 203 -9.61 -20.13 11.44
N ILE A 204 -9.91 -19.21 10.51
CA ILE A 204 -9.35 -19.25 9.15
C ILE A 204 -8.18 -18.28 9.11
N ASN A 205 -7.00 -18.80 8.80
CA ASN A 205 -5.77 -18.02 8.75
C ASN A 205 -5.29 -17.83 7.30
N PHE A 206 -5.33 -16.59 6.83
CA PHE A 206 -4.80 -16.15 5.53
C PHE A 206 -3.37 -15.61 5.60
N THR A 207 -2.72 -15.68 6.76
CA THR A 207 -1.32 -15.30 6.87
C THR A 207 -0.43 -16.46 6.41
N ALA A 208 0.68 -16.14 5.73
CA ALA A 208 1.61 -17.15 5.20
C ALA A 208 2.54 -17.78 6.27
N PHE A 209 2.36 -17.45 7.56
CA PHE A 209 3.23 -17.95 8.62
C PHE A 209 2.60 -19.11 9.39
N SER A 210 3.41 -20.16 9.58
CA SER A 210 3.15 -21.13 10.64
C SER A 210 3.32 -20.43 12.00
N ALA A 211 2.35 -20.59 12.89
CA ALA A 211 2.44 -20.12 14.28
C ALA A 211 3.24 -21.09 15.17
N SER A 212 3.59 -22.26 14.66
CA SER A 212 4.44 -23.25 15.35
C SER A 212 5.93 -22.91 15.18
N LYS A 213 6.67 -22.96 16.29
CA LYS A 213 8.12 -23.09 16.26
C LYS A 213 8.48 -24.51 15.88
#